data_83a6cbe6911c7958fae500d74cbb1074
#
_entry.id   83a6cbe6911c7958fae500d74cbb1074
#
_cell.length_a   1.000
_cell.length_b   1.000
_cell.length_c   1.000
_cell.angle_alpha   90.00
_cell.angle_beta   90.00
_cell.angle_gamma   90.00
#
_symmetry.space_group_name_H-M   'P 1'
#
loop_
_entity.id
_entity.type
_entity.pdbx_description
1 polymer ?
#
loop_
_entity_poly.entity_id
_entity_poly.type
_entity_poly.pdbx_seq_one_letter_code
_entity_poly.pdbx_strand_id
1 'polypeptide(L)'
;MNLIQIRQIQIADLKVIAGLLLQLGYSATPEQLQKYLGKSDRTDEVYLAEVEGKILGLISLIFFDYFPTQQRICRITALVVTETCRGLGVGTQLINFAKTRANEQGCSKLEVTTSMRREKTQAYYEAIGFEKTSFRYIQAIDHC
;
A
#
# COMPACT_ATOMS: atom_id res chain seq x y z
N MET A 1 -11.25 -8.90 22.78
CA MET A 1 -11.01 -8.00 21.64
C MET A 1 -9.83 -8.49 20.84
N ASN A 2 -10.05 -8.76 19.57
CA ASN A 2 -9.03 -9.34 18.70
C ASN A 2 -8.12 -8.25 18.16
N LEU A 3 -6.81 -8.40 18.36
CA LEU A 3 -5.83 -7.45 17.90
C LEU A 3 -5.47 -7.70 16.44
N ILE A 4 -5.38 -6.64 15.66
CA ILE A 4 -4.89 -6.68 14.30
C ILE A 4 -3.37 -6.81 14.35
N GLN A 5 -2.84 -7.83 13.68
CA GLN A 5 -1.40 -8.00 13.50
C GLN A 5 -1.03 -7.61 12.08
N ILE A 6 0.05 -6.87 11.95
CA ILE A 6 0.58 -6.49 10.64
C ILE A 6 1.88 -7.27 10.44
N ARG A 7 1.93 -8.05 9.37
CA ARG A 7 3.06 -8.92 9.08
C ARG A 7 3.43 -8.90 7.61
N GLN A 8 4.62 -9.35 7.31
CA GLN A 8 5.06 -9.52 5.93
C GLN A 8 4.27 -10.63 5.24
N ILE A 9 4.17 -10.54 3.92
CA ILE A 9 3.49 -11.54 3.10
C ILE A 9 4.29 -12.84 3.04
N GLN A 10 3.57 -13.94 2.82
CA GLN A 10 4.12 -15.28 2.62
C GLN A 10 3.52 -15.88 1.36
N ILE A 11 4.15 -16.93 0.83
CA ILE A 11 3.67 -17.59 -0.39
C ILE A 11 2.22 -18.08 -0.25
N ALA A 12 1.84 -18.56 0.94
CA ALA A 12 0.49 -19.02 1.21
C ALA A 12 -0.57 -17.92 1.07
N ASP A 13 -0.17 -16.64 1.10
CA ASP A 13 -1.09 -15.51 1.02
C ASP A 13 -1.42 -15.07 -0.40
N LEU A 14 -0.75 -15.58 -1.43
CA LEU A 14 -0.81 -15.02 -2.78
C LEU A 14 -2.22 -15.01 -3.36
N LYS A 15 -3.03 -16.03 -3.08
CA LYS A 15 -4.41 -16.07 -3.56
C LYS A 15 -5.26 -14.97 -2.95
N VAL A 16 -5.12 -14.73 -1.65
CA VAL A 16 -5.83 -13.66 -0.95
C VAL A 16 -5.36 -12.30 -1.45
N ILE A 17 -4.07 -12.12 -1.66
CA ILE A 17 -3.49 -10.89 -2.19
C ILE A 17 -4.05 -10.58 -3.58
N ALA A 18 -4.13 -11.60 -4.45
CA ALA A 18 -4.72 -11.41 -5.77
C ALA A 18 -6.17 -10.90 -5.68
N GLY A 19 -6.95 -11.42 -4.74
CA GLY A 19 -8.31 -10.97 -4.49
C GLY A 19 -8.38 -9.54 -4.00
N LEU A 20 -7.48 -9.14 -3.11
CA LEU A 20 -7.42 -7.76 -2.60
C LEU A 20 -7.02 -6.78 -3.71
N LEU A 21 -6.05 -7.14 -4.53
CA LEU A 21 -5.65 -6.29 -5.67
C LEU A 21 -6.79 -6.14 -6.67
N LEU A 22 -7.59 -7.18 -6.88
CA LEU A 22 -8.76 -7.10 -7.74
C LEU A 22 -9.78 -6.09 -7.21
N GLN A 23 -10.00 -6.06 -5.89
CA GLN A 23 -10.87 -5.06 -5.27
C GLN A 23 -10.36 -3.63 -5.52
N LEU A 24 -9.05 -3.48 -5.66
CA LEU A 24 -8.43 -2.18 -5.94
C LEU A 24 -8.44 -1.84 -7.44
N GLY A 25 -8.79 -2.79 -8.29
CA GLY A 25 -8.89 -2.60 -9.74
C GLY A 25 -7.73 -3.20 -10.54
N TYR A 26 -6.89 -4.02 -9.91
CA TYR A 26 -5.75 -4.65 -10.59
C TYR A 26 -5.97 -6.15 -10.74
N SER A 27 -5.73 -6.67 -11.95
CA SER A 27 -5.75 -8.10 -12.21
C SER A 27 -4.35 -8.66 -12.03
N ALA A 28 -4.18 -9.57 -11.09
CA ALA A 28 -2.92 -10.26 -10.87
C ALA A 28 -3.22 -11.71 -10.51
N THR A 29 -2.47 -12.63 -11.10
CA THR A 29 -2.57 -14.04 -10.73
C THR A 29 -1.59 -14.36 -9.61
N PRO A 30 -1.84 -15.41 -8.81
CA PRO A 30 -0.86 -15.84 -7.82
C PRO A 30 0.52 -16.13 -8.44
N GLU A 31 0.56 -16.67 -9.65
CA GLU A 31 1.80 -16.99 -10.37
C GLU A 31 2.58 -15.72 -10.73
N GLN A 32 1.88 -14.69 -11.20
CA GLN A 32 2.51 -13.39 -11.48
C GLN A 32 3.07 -12.76 -10.21
N LEU A 33 2.33 -12.83 -9.12
CA LEU A 33 2.77 -12.30 -7.82
C LEU A 33 3.98 -13.06 -7.30
N GLN A 34 3.98 -14.38 -7.41
CA GLN A 34 5.12 -15.20 -6.99
C GLN A 34 6.38 -14.83 -7.77
N LYS A 35 6.25 -14.66 -9.08
CA LYS A 35 7.37 -14.26 -9.94
C LYS A 35 7.91 -12.89 -9.54
N TYR A 36 7.01 -11.93 -9.30
CA TYR A 36 7.38 -10.58 -8.87
C TYR A 36 8.11 -10.61 -7.52
N LEU A 37 7.56 -11.31 -6.54
CA LEU A 37 8.12 -11.38 -5.20
C LEU A 37 9.45 -12.12 -5.14
N GLY A 38 9.75 -12.94 -6.14
CA GLY A 38 11.02 -13.65 -6.25
C GLY A 38 12.18 -12.84 -6.83
N LYS A 39 11.92 -11.60 -7.27
CA LYS A 39 12.98 -10.75 -7.80
C LYS A 39 13.95 -10.34 -6.69
N SER A 40 15.24 -10.49 -6.93
CA SER A 40 16.29 -10.23 -5.93
C SER A 40 16.59 -8.74 -5.74
N ASP A 41 16.27 -7.92 -6.74
CA ASP A 41 16.53 -6.46 -6.72
C ASP A 41 15.34 -5.64 -6.23
N ARG A 42 14.32 -6.29 -5.73
CA ARG A 42 13.11 -5.64 -5.24
C ARG A 42 13.37 -4.90 -3.92
N THR A 43 12.92 -3.64 -3.83
CA THR A 43 13.12 -2.80 -2.65
C THR A 43 11.80 -2.42 -1.96
N ASP A 44 10.67 -2.79 -2.53
CA ASP A 44 9.38 -2.51 -1.91
C ASP A 44 9.10 -3.48 -0.74
N GLU A 45 8.20 -3.05 0.13
CA GLU A 45 7.76 -3.86 1.26
C GLU A 45 6.25 -4.02 1.16
N VAL A 46 5.77 -5.24 1.41
CA VAL A 46 4.34 -5.55 1.36
C VAL A 46 3.93 -6.22 2.68
N TYR A 47 2.88 -5.70 3.29
CA TYR A 47 2.40 -6.16 4.58
C TYR A 47 0.89 -6.44 4.53
N LEU A 48 0.47 -7.38 5.36
CA LEU A 48 -0.93 -7.75 5.53
C LEU A 48 -1.39 -7.45 6.94
N ALA A 49 -2.63 -7.01 7.07
CA ALA A 49 -3.32 -6.91 8.34
C ALA A 49 -4.11 -8.19 8.56
N GLU A 50 -3.91 -8.84 9.69
CA GLU A 50 -4.46 -10.16 10.00
C GLU A 50 -5.08 -10.18 11.39
N VAL A 51 -6.23 -10.84 11.51
CA VAL A 51 -6.85 -11.15 12.79
C VAL A 51 -7.21 -12.63 12.79
N GLU A 52 -6.63 -13.38 13.72
CA GLU A 52 -6.92 -14.81 13.90
C GLU A 52 -6.82 -15.62 12.60
N GLY A 53 -5.75 -15.37 11.83
CA GLY A 53 -5.50 -16.05 10.58
C GLY A 53 -6.27 -15.52 9.39
N LYS A 54 -7.16 -14.55 9.58
CA LYS A 54 -7.96 -13.96 8.51
C LYS A 54 -7.32 -12.64 8.05
N ILE A 55 -7.08 -12.53 6.75
CA ILE A 55 -6.49 -11.34 6.16
C ILE A 55 -7.58 -10.28 5.94
N LEU A 56 -7.37 -9.09 6.48
CA LEU A 56 -8.31 -7.98 6.40
C LEU A 56 -7.88 -6.89 5.45
N GLY A 57 -6.61 -6.77 5.16
CA GLY A 57 -6.11 -5.71 4.28
C GLY A 57 -4.65 -5.88 3.92
N LEU A 58 -4.20 -5.01 3.02
CA LEU A 58 -2.85 -5.01 2.48
C LEU A 58 -2.36 -3.58 2.32
N ILE A 59 -1.06 -3.38 2.57
CA ILE A 59 -0.37 -2.14 2.24
C ILE A 59 0.98 -2.47 1.60
N SER A 60 1.32 -1.74 0.54
CA SER A 60 2.66 -1.83 -0.05
C SER A 60 3.33 -0.47 -0.04
N LEU A 61 4.63 -0.47 0.22
CA LEU A 61 5.44 0.73 0.43
C LEU A 61 6.69 0.69 -0.44
N ILE A 62 7.08 1.86 -0.94
CA ILE A 62 8.42 2.06 -1.50
C ILE A 62 9.08 3.23 -0.76
N PHE A 63 10.40 3.19 -0.70
CA PHE A 63 11.21 4.25 -0.12
C PHE A 63 12.15 4.76 -1.20
N PHE A 64 12.25 6.07 -1.34
CA PHE A 64 13.11 6.62 -2.39
C PHE A 64 13.67 7.97 -1.96
N ASP A 65 14.83 8.32 -2.51
CA ASP A 65 15.44 9.61 -2.31
C ASP A 65 14.89 10.58 -3.35
N TYR A 66 14.36 11.70 -2.87
CA TYR A 66 13.75 12.71 -3.73
C TYR A 66 14.75 13.83 -3.97
N PHE A 67 15.30 13.89 -5.18
CA PHE A 67 16.38 14.80 -5.52
C PHE A 67 16.06 16.28 -5.25
N PRO A 68 14.86 16.81 -5.60
CA PRO A 68 14.60 18.25 -5.42
C PRO A 68 14.74 18.75 -4.00
N THR A 69 14.46 17.92 -3.00
CA THR A 69 14.57 18.30 -1.58
C THR A 69 15.69 17.57 -0.84
N GLN A 70 16.38 16.63 -1.51
CA GLN A 70 17.40 15.76 -0.92
C GLN A 70 16.88 15.00 0.31
N GLN A 71 15.59 14.77 0.36
CA GLN A 71 14.93 14.04 1.46
C GLN A 71 14.47 12.67 0.98
N ARG A 72 14.36 11.74 1.93
CA ARG A 72 13.84 10.41 1.65
C ARG A 72 12.33 10.40 1.89
N ILE A 73 11.60 9.77 0.98
CA ILE A 73 10.14 9.73 1.00
C ILE A 73 9.67 8.28 1.01
N CYS A 74 8.63 8.01 1.78
CA CYS A 74 7.90 6.75 1.72
C CYS A 74 6.62 6.96 0.92
N ARG A 75 6.38 6.10 -0.07
CA ARG A 75 5.13 6.14 -0.84
C ARG A 75 4.34 4.87 -0.61
N ILE A 76 3.06 5.04 -0.28
CA ILE A 76 2.11 3.94 -0.26
C ILE A 76 1.70 3.68 -1.70
N THR A 77 2.05 2.51 -2.23
CA THR A 77 1.74 2.15 -3.62
C THR A 77 0.44 1.35 -3.75
N ALA A 78 0.02 0.70 -2.68
CA ALA A 78 -1.29 0.05 -2.62
C ALA A 78 -1.77 0.07 -1.17
N LEU A 79 -3.06 0.32 -1.00
CA LEU A 79 -3.74 0.23 0.30
C LEU A 79 -5.16 -0.25 0.03
N VAL A 80 -5.47 -1.43 0.51
CA VAL A 80 -6.80 -2.00 0.33
C VAL A 80 -7.22 -2.74 1.59
N VAL A 81 -8.47 -2.53 2.00
CA VAL A 81 -9.11 -3.25 3.10
C VAL A 81 -10.28 -4.03 2.49
N THR A 82 -10.49 -5.26 2.91
CA THR A 82 -11.59 -6.06 2.37
C THR A 82 -12.93 -5.34 2.59
N GLU A 83 -13.85 -5.52 1.66
CA GLU A 83 -15.15 -4.83 1.71
C GLU A 83 -15.90 -5.09 3.01
N THR A 84 -15.81 -6.30 3.54
CA THR A 84 -16.51 -6.70 4.77
C THR A 84 -15.94 -6.04 6.02
N CYS A 85 -14.73 -5.49 5.94
CA CYS A 85 -14.02 -4.92 7.10
C CYS A 85 -13.78 -3.42 7.00
N ARG A 86 -14.37 -2.76 6.01
CA ARG A 86 -14.25 -1.31 5.87
C ARG A 86 -14.99 -0.61 7.01
N GLY A 87 -14.44 0.51 7.47
CA GLY A 87 -14.99 1.26 8.58
C GLY A 87 -14.59 0.76 9.96
N LEU A 88 -13.75 -0.29 10.06
CA LEU A 88 -13.31 -0.84 11.34
C LEU A 88 -11.91 -0.37 11.76
N GLY A 89 -11.35 0.60 11.06
CA GLY A 89 -10.05 1.17 11.42
C GLY A 89 -8.83 0.40 10.91
N VAL A 90 -9.02 -0.63 10.08
CA VAL A 90 -7.91 -1.42 9.52
C VAL A 90 -6.99 -0.55 8.66
N GLY A 91 -7.58 0.27 7.78
CA GLY A 91 -6.80 1.17 6.92
C GLY A 91 -5.96 2.14 7.71
N THR A 92 -6.54 2.72 8.76
CA THR A 92 -5.82 3.66 9.64
C THR A 92 -4.65 2.96 10.35
N GLN A 93 -4.83 1.73 10.80
CA GLN A 93 -3.74 0.97 11.42
C GLN A 93 -2.63 0.66 10.42
N LEU A 94 -2.97 0.31 9.18
CA LEU A 94 -1.98 0.11 8.13
C LEU A 94 -1.21 1.39 7.82
N ILE A 95 -1.88 2.54 7.77
CA ILE A 95 -1.22 3.83 7.55
C ILE A 95 -0.31 4.18 8.72
N ASN A 96 -0.74 3.95 9.95
CA ASN A 96 0.10 4.19 11.12
C ASN A 96 1.34 3.30 11.11
N PHE A 97 1.20 2.06 10.66
CA PHE A 97 2.34 1.17 10.45
C PHE A 97 3.29 1.74 9.40
N ALA A 98 2.75 2.26 8.29
CA ALA A 98 3.57 2.90 7.26
C ALA A 98 4.36 4.09 7.80
N LYS A 99 3.75 4.91 8.65
CA LYS A 99 4.44 6.03 9.31
C LYS A 99 5.61 5.55 10.15
N THR A 100 5.42 4.47 10.89
CA THR A 100 6.50 3.87 11.70
C THR A 100 7.63 3.38 10.80
N ARG A 101 7.32 2.67 9.71
CA ARG A 101 8.34 2.22 8.77
C ARG A 101 9.06 3.39 8.10
N ALA A 102 8.32 4.43 7.72
CA ALA A 102 8.91 5.63 7.13
C ALA A 102 9.90 6.28 8.08
N ASN A 103 9.53 6.40 9.35
CA ASN A 103 10.42 6.96 10.38
C ASN A 103 11.68 6.10 10.55
N GLU A 104 11.52 4.78 10.61
CA GLU A 104 12.66 3.86 10.73
C GLU A 104 13.62 3.97 9.53
N GLN A 105 13.11 4.28 8.36
CA GLN A 105 13.89 4.42 7.13
C GLN A 105 14.42 5.85 6.92
N GLY A 106 14.22 6.75 7.87
CA GLY A 106 14.69 8.14 7.78
C GLY A 106 13.91 9.00 6.81
N CYS A 107 12.66 8.64 6.50
CA CYS A 107 11.83 9.41 5.60
C CYS A 107 11.27 10.64 6.31
N SER A 108 11.17 11.76 5.56
CA SER A 108 10.56 13.00 6.06
C SER A 108 9.10 13.13 5.68
N LYS A 109 8.63 12.33 4.72
CA LYS A 109 7.26 12.41 4.23
C LYS A 109 6.70 11.03 3.92
N LEU A 110 5.38 10.92 4.07
CA LEU A 110 4.60 9.79 3.61
C LEU A 110 3.64 10.30 2.54
N GLU A 111 3.68 9.72 1.34
CA GLU A 111 2.75 10.07 0.28
C GLU A 111 1.89 8.88 -0.10
N VAL A 112 0.72 9.20 -0.65
CA VAL A 112 -0.20 8.21 -1.19
C VAL A 112 -0.81 8.79 -2.47
N THR A 113 -1.04 7.94 -3.47
CA THR A 113 -1.74 8.35 -4.69
C THR A 113 -3.09 7.64 -4.75
N THR A 114 -4.08 8.34 -5.27
CA THR A 114 -5.40 7.78 -5.48
C THR A 114 -5.98 8.32 -6.79
N SER A 115 -6.87 7.55 -7.41
CA SER A 115 -7.54 7.98 -8.63
C SER A 115 -8.41 9.22 -8.38
N MET A 116 -8.46 10.13 -9.34
CA MET A 116 -9.34 11.30 -9.30
C MET A 116 -10.81 10.93 -9.17
N ARG A 117 -11.18 9.69 -9.53
CA ARG A 117 -12.56 9.19 -9.46
C ARG A 117 -12.95 8.68 -8.08
N ARG A 118 -11.99 8.50 -7.15
CA ARG A 118 -12.22 7.92 -5.83
C ARG A 118 -12.39 9.01 -4.78
N GLU A 119 -13.46 9.77 -4.88
CA GLU A 119 -13.72 10.92 -4.02
C GLU A 119 -13.81 10.58 -2.54
N LYS A 120 -14.46 9.44 -2.21
CA LYS A 120 -14.55 8.99 -0.80
C LYS A 120 -13.19 8.65 -0.21
N THR A 121 -12.32 8.04 -1.01
CA THR A 121 -10.95 7.71 -0.59
C THR A 121 -10.14 8.98 -0.39
N GLN A 122 -10.30 9.96 -1.28
CA GLN A 122 -9.64 11.26 -1.15
C GLN A 122 -10.06 11.95 0.14
N ALA A 123 -11.37 11.99 0.42
CA ALA A 123 -11.89 12.58 1.65
C ALA A 123 -11.35 11.86 2.89
N TYR A 124 -11.21 10.54 2.85
CA TYR A 124 -10.63 9.77 3.93
C TYR A 124 -9.18 10.19 4.21
N TYR A 125 -8.36 10.29 3.15
CA TYR A 125 -6.96 10.70 3.31
C TYR A 125 -6.85 12.10 3.89
N GLU A 126 -7.66 13.04 3.41
CA GLU A 126 -7.67 14.41 3.94
C GLU A 126 -8.07 14.43 5.40
N ALA A 127 -9.09 13.64 5.79
CA ALA A 127 -9.58 13.57 7.16
C ALA A 127 -8.52 13.06 8.15
N ILE A 128 -7.62 12.18 7.71
CA ILE A 128 -6.57 11.63 8.58
C ILE A 128 -5.24 12.39 8.46
N GLY A 129 -5.23 13.53 7.80
CA GLY A 129 -4.10 14.45 7.82
C GLY A 129 -3.24 14.49 6.56
N PHE A 130 -3.64 13.83 5.47
CA PHE A 130 -2.94 13.99 4.20
C PHE A 130 -3.38 15.27 3.52
N GLU A 131 -2.43 15.96 2.92
CA GLU A 131 -2.65 17.19 2.20
C GLU A 131 -2.56 16.92 0.70
N LYS A 132 -3.54 17.40 -0.05
CA LYS A 132 -3.56 17.25 -1.52
C LYS A 132 -2.63 18.29 -2.14
N THR A 133 -1.51 17.86 -2.70
CA THR A 133 -0.44 18.78 -3.10
C THR A 133 -0.15 18.87 -4.59
N SER A 134 -0.51 17.86 -5.40
CA SER A 134 -0.08 17.83 -6.80
C SER A 134 -0.98 17.00 -7.67
N PHE A 135 -0.83 17.20 -8.99
CA PHE A 135 -1.42 16.34 -10.02
C PHE A 135 -0.37 15.36 -10.51
N ARG A 136 -0.80 14.16 -10.85
CA ARG A 136 0.06 13.12 -11.43
C ARG A 136 -0.33 12.91 -12.89
N TYR A 137 0.66 12.99 -13.76
CA TYR A 137 0.49 12.74 -15.19
C TYR A 137 1.24 11.47 -15.56
N ILE A 138 0.60 10.59 -16.34
CA ILE A 138 1.17 9.31 -16.73
C ILE A 138 1.10 9.17 -18.23
N GLN A 139 2.19 8.69 -18.83
CA GLN A 139 2.25 8.33 -20.24
C GLN A 139 2.92 6.95 -20.33
N ALA A 140 2.30 6.06 -21.10
CA ALA A 140 2.89 4.75 -21.33
C ALA A 140 4.19 4.90 -22.13
N ILE A 141 5.18 4.07 -21.80
CA ILE A 141 6.44 4.03 -22.54
C ILE A 141 6.37 2.84 -23.48
N ASP A 142 6.54 3.11 -24.77
CA ASP A 142 6.54 2.08 -25.81
C ASP A 142 7.92 1.43 -25.84
N HIS A 143 7.93 0.10 -25.84
CA HIS A 143 9.15 -0.68 -25.99
C HIS A 143 9.15 -1.30 -27.37
N CYS A 144 10.13 -0.91 -28.18
CA CYS A 144 10.31 -1.47 -29.51
C CYS A 144 11.23 -2.68 -29.49
#